data_eed3517e730c6fa6910e1ea5b27e84a9
#
_entry.id   eed3517e730c6fa6910e1ea5b27e84a9
#
_cell.length_a   1.000
_cell.length_b   1.000
_cell.length_c   1.000
_cell.angle_alpha   90.00
_cell.angle_beta   90.00
_cell.angle_gamma   90.00
#
_symmetry.space_group_name_H-M   'P 1'
#
loop_
_entity.id
_entity.type
_entity.pdbx_description
1 polymer ?
#
loop_
_entity_poly.entity_id
_entity_poly.type
_entity_poly.pdbx_seq_one_letter_code
_entity_poly.pdbx_strand_id
1 'polypeptide(L)'
;MNNKIAAGTGILCIILVGGCSSHPEPIIDMQGVDESALAADWVDCEEYSDEVIIAKGAARGAAGGAVAGAAAGAIGGNVGSGAGYGAVWGATRSSSQGAREKERVFKRCLKGRGYRVLN
;
A
#
# COMPACT_ATOMS: atom_id res chain seq x y z
N MET A 1 10.32 -11.13 -36.29
CA MET A 1 11.07 -12.00 -35.36
C MET A 1 11.31 -11.38 -33.99
N ASN A 2 10.80 -10.18 -33.70
CA ASN A 2 11.12 -9.41 -32.47
C ASN A 2 10.02 -9.31 -31.41
N ASN A 3 8.85 -9.93 -31.65
CA ASN A 3 7.68 -9.76 -30.75
C ASN A 3 7.76 -10.64 -29.48
N LYS A 4 8.56 -11.72 -29.50
CA LYS A 4 8.71 -12.62 -28.34
C LYS A 4 9.70 -12.10 -27.29
N ILE A 5 10.67 -11.28 -27.70
CA ILE A 5 11.66 -10.69 -26.81
C ILE A 5 11.05 -9.52 -26.01
N ALA A 6 10.21 -8.70 -26.66
CA ALA A 6 9.52 -7.59 -26.00
C ALA A 6 8.56 -8.03 -24.88
N ALA A 7 7.87 -9.16 -25.08
CA ALA A 7 6.97 -9.74 -24.06
C ALA A 7 7.74 -10.27 -22.82
N GLY A 8 8.90 -10.88 -23.04
CA GLY A 8 9.73 -11.42 -21.94
C GLY A 8 10.34 -10.32 -21.07
N THR A 9 10.76 -9.21 -21.64
CA THR A 9 11.35 -8.07 -20.92
C THR A 9 10.30 -7.34 -20.07
N GLY A 10 9.07 -7.23 -20.57
CA GLY A 10 7.97 -6.61 -19.82
C GLY A 10 7.58 -7.40 -18.56
N ILE A 11 7.55 -8.72 -18.63
CA ILE A 11 7.21 -9.58 -17.49
C ILE A 11 8.32 -9.57 -16.44
N LEU A 12 9.58 -9.54 -16.85
CA LEU A 12 10.74 -9.49 -15.94
C LEU A 12 10.77 -8.16 -15.14
N CYS A 13 10.42 -7.04 -15.74
CA CYS A 13 10.34 -5.75 -15.05
C CYS A 13 9.24 -5.70 -13.97
N ILE A 14 8.12 -6.40 -14.17
CA ILE A 14 7.01 -6.42 -13.21
C ILE A 14 7.40 -7.17 -11.91
N ILE A 15 8.25 -8.19 -12.02
CA ILE A 15 8.70 -8.98 -10.84
C ILE A 15 9.69 -8.18 -9.97
N LEU A 16 10.44 -7.24 -10.54
CA LEU A 16 11.42 -6.44 -9.80
C LEU A 16 10.82 -5.28 -9.00
N VAL A 17 9.58 -4.87 -9.28
CA VAL A 17 8.88 -3.78 -8.57
C VAL A 17 8.16 -4.29 -7.31
N GLY A 18 8.11 -5.60 -7.06
CA GLY A 18 7.61 -6.23 -5.84
C GLY A 18 8.55 -6.05 -4.64
N GLY A 19 9.33 -4.94 -4.59
CA GLY A 19 10.27 -4.63 -3.53
C GLY A 19 9.59 -4.19 -2.25
N CYS A 20 9.81 -4.94 -1.22
CA CYS A 20 9.88 -4.63 0.21
C CYS A 20 9.23 -3.30 0.65
N SER A 21 7.93 -3.29 0.81
CA SER A 21 7.32 -2.36 1.74
C SER A 21 7.47 -2.93 3.16
N SER A 22 8.69 -2.91 3.70
CA SER A 22 8.91 -3.15 5.11
C SER A 22 8.27 -2.00 5.88
N HIS A 23 7.02 -2.19 6.29
CA HIS A 23 6.42 -1.32 7.29
C HIS A 23 7.14 -1.61 8.60
N PRO A 24 7.63 -0.58 9.30
CA PRO A 24 8.26 -0.81 10.59
C PRO A 24 7.23 -1.42 11.53
N GLU A 25 7.53 -2.61 12.01
CA GLU A 25 6.74 -3.31 13.01
C GLU A 25 6.62 -2.42 14.27
N PRO A 26 5.45 -2.35 14.92
CA PRO A 26 5.30 -1.53 16.12
C PRO A 26 6.19 -2.05 17.24
N ILE A 27 6.90 -1.13 17.86
CA ILE A 27 7.77 -1.41 19.01
C ILE A 27 6.93 -1.28 20.27
N ILE A 28 6.77 -2.38 21.01
CA ILE A 28 6.02 -2.41 22.27
C ILE A 28 6.99 -2.33 23.45
N ASP A 29 6.68 -1.48 24.41
CA ASP A 29 7.35 -1.49 25.71
C ASP A 29 6.90 -2.70 26.52
N MET A 30 7.81 -3.65 26.71
CA MET A 30 7.50 -4.94 27.36
C MET A 30 7.48 -4.87 28.89
N GLN A 31 7.67 -3.70 29.50
CA GLN A 31 7.63 -3.57 30.95
C GLN A 31 6.23 -3.88 31.52
N GLY A 32 6.12 -5.01 32.22
CA GLY A 32 4.87 -5.43 32.86
C GLY A 32 3.84 -6.02 31.91
N VAL A 33 4.24 -6.34 30.68
CA VAL A 33 3.37 -6.95 29.67
C VAL A 33 3.41 -8.48 29.77
N ASP A 34 2.25 -9.11 29.76
CA ASP A 34 2.12 -10.56 29.59
C ASP A 34 2.28 -10.90 28.10
N GLU A 35 3.32 -11.67 27.76
CA GLU A 35 3.61 -12.03 26.37
C GLU A 35 2.49 -12.87 25.74
N SER A 36 1.81 -13.71 26.50
CA SER A 36 0.72 -14.54 25.98
C SER A 36 -0.52 -13.72 25.66
N ALA A 37 -0.84 -12.74 26.50
CA ALA A 37 -1.91 -11.78 26.25
C ALA A 37 -1.59 -10.89 25.05
N LEU A 38 -0.35 -10.41 24.96
CA LEU A 38 0.11 -9.60 23.82
C LEU A 38 0.00 -10.39 22.52
N ALA A 39 0.37 -11.66 22.50
CA ALA A 39 0.29 -12.49 21.29
C ALA A 39 -1.16 -12.65 20.79
N ALA A 40 -2.11 -12.86 21.69
CA ALA A 40 -3.54 -12.93 21.34
C ALA A 40 -4.06 -11.59 20.84
N ASP A 41 -3.76 -10.50 21.55
CA ASP A 41 -4.15 -9.15 21.20
C ASP A 41 -3.53 -8.67 19.88
N TRP A 42 -2.33 -9.15 19.58
CA TRP A 42 -1.65 -8.88 18.31
C TRP A 42 -2.44 -9.44 17.12
N VAL A 43 -2.83 -10.72 17.20
CA VAL A 43 -3.61 -11.38 16.15
C VAL A 43 -4.95 -10.67 15.93
N ASP A 44 -5.65 -10.34 17.00
CA ASP A 44 -6.92 -9.62 16.92
C ASP A 44 -6.75 -8.21 16.28
N CYS A 45 -5.72 -7.48 16.69
CA CYS A 45 -5.46 -6.15 16.12
C CYS A 45 -5.00 -6.22 14.66
N GLU A 46 -4.31 -7.27 14.25
CA GLU A 46 -3.95 -7.53 12.87
C GLU A 46 -5.21 -7.76 12.02
N GLU A 47 -6.16 -8.58 12.50
CA GLU A 47 -7.44 -8.81 11.83
C GLU A 47 -8.21 -7.50 11.63
N TYR A 48 -8.34 -6.65 12.65
CA TYR A 48 -8.96 -5.32 12.51
C TYR A 48 -8.24 -4.44 11.50
N SER A 49 -6.92 -4.51 11.43
CA SER A 49 -6.16 -3.72 10.47
C SER A 49 -6.33 -4.22 9.03
N ASP A 50 -6.61 -5.52 8.85
CA ASP A 50 -6.83 -6.14 7.54
C ASP A 50 -8.16 -5.74 6.90
N GLU A 51 -9.11 -5.24 7.68
CA GLU A 51 -10.34 -4.64 7.15
C GLU A 51 -10.06 -3.36 6.33
N VAL A 52 -8.87 -2.76 6.47
CA VAL A 52 -8.45 -1.62 5.63
C VAL A 52 -8.20 -2.09 4.20
N ILE A 53 -9.16 -1.85 3.32
CA ILE A 53 -9.15 -2.33 1.93
C ILE A 53 -8.20 -1.48 1.08
N ILE A 54 -6.91 -1.83 1.07
CA ILE A 54 -5.86 -1.15 0.29
C ILE A 54 -6.13 -1.24 -1.22
N ALA A 55 -6.58 -2.41 -1.70
CA ALA A 55 -6.87 -2.64 -3.12
C ALA A 55 -7.95 -1.68 -3.66
N LYS A 56 -8.99 -1.41 -2.86
CA LYS A 56 -10.07 -0.48 -3.23
C LYS A 56 -9.56 0.98 -3.34
N GLY A 57 -8.66 1.35 -2.44
CA GLY A 57 -7.98 2.66 -2.49
C GLY A 57 -7.09 2.78 -3.72
N ALA A 58 -6.29 1.74 -4.03
CA ALA A 58 -5.43 1.69 -5.21
C ALA A 58 -6.22 1.80 -6.51
N ALA A 59 -7.33 1.06 -6.64
CA ALA A 59 -8.20 1.13 -7.81
C ALA A 59 -8.82 2.51 -8.02
N ARG A 60 -9.29 3.17 -6.95
CA ARG A 60 -9.80 4.56 -7.00
C ARG A 60 -8.70 5.54 -7.39
N GLY A 61 -7.50 5.37 -6.83
CA GLY A 61 -6.36 6.20 -7.14
C GLY A 61 -5.92 6.04 -8.58
N ALA A 62 -5.91 4.81 -9.12
CA ALA A 62 -5.60 4.54 -10.50
C ALA A 62 -6.62 5.22 -11.44
N ALA A 63 -7.90 5.09 -11.16
CA ALA A 63 -8.96 5.68 -11.98
C ALA A 63 -8.88 7.21 -11.97
N GLY A 64 -8.74 7.84 -10.79
CA GLY A 64 -8.61 9.30 -10.66
C GLY A 64 -7.32 9.81 -11.31
N GLY A 65 -6.21 9.10 -11.12
CA GLY A 65 -4.93 9.42 -11.72
C GLY A 65 -4.94 9.28 -13.25
N ALA A 66 -5.63 8.27 -13.79
CA ALA A 66 -5.79 8.11 -15.23
C ALA A 66 -6.55 9.29 -15.87
N VAL A 67 -7.66 9.71 -15.23
CA VAL A 67 -8.46 10.86 -15.71
C VAL A 67 -7.63 12.16 -15.68
N ALA A 68 -6.97 12.45 -14.57
CA ALA A 68 -6.13 13.63 -14.43
C ALA A 68 -4.93 13.61 -15.39
N GLY A 69 -4.29 12.43 -15.54
CA GLY A 69 -3.17 12.25 -16.46
C GLY A 69 -3.60 12.33 -17.92
N ALA A 70 -4.79 11.83 -18.27
CA ALA A 70 -5.36 11.98 -19.62
C ALA A 70 -5.60 13.45 -19.97
N ALA A 71 -6.17 14.22 -19.03
CA ALA A 71 -6.39 15.65 -19.21
C ALA A 71 -5.06 16.42 -19.43
N ALA A 72 -4.05 16.13 -18.62
CA ALA A 72 -2.72 16.71 -18.76
C ALA A 72 -2.04 16.29 -20.08
N GLY A 73 -2.17 15.00 -20.44
CA GLY A 73 -1.63 14.45 -21.67
C GLY A 73 -2.29 15.02 -22.93
N ALA A 74 -3.58 15.42 -22.84
CA ALA A 74 -4.29 16.06 -23.94
C ALA A 74 -3.63 17.40 -24.35
N ILE A 75 -3.12 18.15 -23.38
CA ILE A 75 -2.41 19.40 -23.63
C ILE A 75 -1.10 19.14 -24.38
N GLY A 76 -0.42 18.04 -24.06
CA GLY A 76 0.83 17.64 -24.71
C GLY A 76 0.66 16.78 -25.97
N GLY A 77 -0.58 16.54 -26.41
CA GLY A 77 -0.87 15.73 -27.61
C GLY A 77 -0.75 14.23 -27.40
N ASN A 78 -0.62 13.71 -26.18
CA ASN A 78 -0.45 12.29 -25.90
C ASN A 78 -1.28 11.81 -24.70
N VAL A 79 -2.60 11.74 -24.91
CA VAL A 79 -3.60 11.35 -23.89
C VAL A 79 -3.32 9.96 -23.32
N GLY A 80 -2.91 8.98 -24.16
CA GLY A 80 -2.67 7.60 -23.74
C GLY A 80 -1.52 7.49 -22.76
N SER A 81 -0.39 8.13 -23.03
CA SER A 81 0.76 8.17 -22.12
C SER A 81 0.41 8.87 -20.81
N GLY A 82 -0.28 10.01 -20.89
CA GLY A 82 -0.71 10.76 -19.71
C GLY A 82 -1.64 9.93 -18.81
N ALA A 83 -2.62 9.25 -19.39
CA ALA A 83 -3.51 8.37 -18.64
C ALA A 83 -2.76 7.21 -17.97
N GLY A 84 -1.84 6.57 -18.71
CA GLY A 84 -1.04 5.46 -18.19
C GLY A 84 -0.15 5.86 -17.01
N TYR A 85 0.61 6.93 -17.14
CA TYR A 85 1.43 7.47 -16.05
C TYR A 85 0.59 7.89 -14.86
N GLY A 86 -0.52 8.58 -15.11
CA GLY A 86 -1.44 9.03 -14.07
C GLY A 86 -2.06 7.87 -13.32
N ALA A 87 -2.45 6.79 -13.99
CA ALA A 87 -2.99 5.58 -13.35
C ALA A 87 -1.96 4.94 -12.41
N VAL A 88 -0.73 4.75 -12.87
CA VAL A 88 0.35 4.16 -12.06
C VAL A 88 0.64 5.03 -10.83
N TRP A 89 0.83 6.33 -10.99
CA TRP A 89 1.08 7.25 -9.88
C TRP A 89 -0.08 7.29 -8.90
N GLY A 90 -1.30 7.35 -9.39
CA GLY A 90 -2.51 7.37 -8.58
C GLY A 90 -2.68 6.09 -7.76
N ALA A 91 -2.46 4.92 -8.37
CA ALA A 91 -2.50 3.63 -7.68
C ALA A 91 -1.43 3.53 -6.61
N THR A 92 -0.18 3.87 -6.92
CA THR A 92 0.96 3.81 -6.00
C THR A 92 0.75 4.72 -4.78
N ARG A 93 0.32 5.95 -5.02
CA ARG A 93 0.04 6.90 -3.93
C ARG A 93 -1.08 6.40 -3.02
N SER A 94 -2.16 5.89 -3.58
CA SER A 94 -3.30 5.39 -2.80
C SER A 94 -2.97 4.11 -2.04
N SER A 95 -2.16 3.20 -2.60
CA SER A 95 -1.69 2.00 -1.89
C SER A 95 -0.84 2.36 -0.69
N SER A 96 0.09 3.31 -0.83
CA SER A 96 0.94 3.75 0.28
C SER A 96 0.15 4.43 1.39
N GLN A 97 -0.91 5.17 1.05
CA GLN A 97 -1.83 5.75 2.03
C GLN A 97 -2.63 4.67 2.76
N GLY A 98 -3.13 3.66 2.04
CA GLY A 98 -3.84 2.53 2.62
C GLY A 98 -2.96 1.73 3.59
N ALA A 99 -1.70 1.49 3.21
CA ALA A 99 -0.74 0.81 4.06
C ALA A 99 -0.45 1.57 5.37
N ARG A 100 -0.30 2.90 5.30
CA ARG A 100 -0.15 3.76 6.49
C ARG A 100 -1.40 3.76 7.36
N GLU A 101 -2.59 3.71 6.76
CA GLU A 101 -3.84 3.64 7.51
C GLU A 101 -3.98 2.30 8.22
N LYS A 102 -3.64 1.19 7.56
CA LYS A 102 -3.58 -0.15 8.17
C LYS A 102 -2.67 -0.14 9.40
N GLU A 103 -1.45 0.37 9.26
CA GLU A 103 -0.50 0.51 10.37
C GLU A 103 -1.06 1.37 11.51
N ARG A 104 -1.72 2.48 11.17
CA ARG A 104 -2.33 3.37 12.15
C ARG A 104 -3.47 2.70 12.91
N VAL A 105 -4.33 1.94 12.24
CA VAL A 105 -5.41 1.15 12.86
C VAL A 105 -4.82 0.11 13.80
N PHE A 106 -3.82 -0.64 13.36
CA PHE A 106 -3.13 -1.63 14.17
C PHE A 106 -2.53 -1.04 15.46
N LYS A 107 -1.74 0.02 15.34
CA LYS A 107 -1.13 0.72 16.49
C LYS A 107 -2.18 1.30 17.43
N ARG A 108 -3.28 1.82 16.89
CA ARG A 108 -4.38 2.36 17.70
C ARG A 108 -5.11 1.26 18.47
N CYS A 109 -5.30 0.09 17.86
CA CYS A 109 -5.88 -1.07 18.50
C CYS A 109 -5.02 -1.51 19.70
N LEU A 110 -3.71 -1.71 19.53
CA LEU A 110 -2.79 -2.08 20.61
C LEU A 110 -2.77 -1.04 21.75
N LYS A 111 -2.75 0.26 21.40
CA LYS A 111 -2.85 1.33 22.39
C LYS A 111 -4.16 1.30 23.17
N GLY A 112 -5.27 0.98 22.49
CA GLY A 112 -6.59 0.84 23.13
C GLY A 112 -6.68 -0.32 24.11
N ARG A 113 -5.85 -1.36 23.94
CA ARG A 113 -5.72 -2.50 24.87
C ARG A 113 -4.73 -2.25 26.01
N GLY A 114 -4.12 -1.06 26.05
CA GLY A 114 -3.24 -0.64 27.13
C GLY A 114 -1.74 -0.81 26.83
N TYR A 115 -1.37 -1.28 25.65
CA TYR A 115 0.05 -1.43 25.28
C TYR A 115 0.70 -0.10 24.95
N ARG A 116 1.94 0.05 25.38
CA ARG A 116 2.76 1.22 25.11
C ARG A 116 3.49 1.05 23.78
N VAL A 117 2.97 1.64 22.72
CA VAL A 117 3.58 1.63 21.39
C VAL A 117 4.51 2.83 21.27
N LEU A 118 5.80 2.59 21.01
CA LEU A 118 6.88 3.56 21.05
C LEU A 118 7.12 4.31 19.74
N ASN A 119 6.65 3.79 18.59
CA ASN A 119 6.86 4.37 17.25
C ASN A 119 5.57 4.77 16.53
#